data_4deaf1684e0694a557e8a06a6f7e107f
#
_entry.id   4deaf1684e0694a557e8a06a6f7e107f
#
_cell.length_a   1.000
_cell.length_b   1.000
_cell.length_c   1.000
_cell.angle_alpha   90.00
_cell.angle_beta   90.00
_cell.angle_gamma   90.00
#
_symmetry.space_group_name_H-M   'P 1'
#
loop_
_entity.id
_entity.type
_entity.pdbx_description
1 polymer ?
#
loop_
_entity_poly.entity_id
_entity_poly.type
_entity_poly.pdbx_seq_one_letter_code
_entity_poly.pdbx_strand_id
1 'polypeptide(L)'
;RMKLVKTLSIAKSAIRHNMAKDLPKMNTPTCIIWGENDSVTPPNVAKEFHQLLPDSDLFWIPKCGHAPMMEHPNDFNTILEAWLKKRNF
;
A
#
# COMPACT_ATOMS: atom_id res chain seq x y z
N ARG A 1 4.25 18.85 11.58
CA ARG A 1 2.90 18.72 11.11
C ARG A 1 2.68 17.49 10.25
N MET A 2 1.62 16.80 10.51
CA MET A 2 1.34 15.55 9.82
C MET A 2 0.68 15.77 8.46
N LYS A 3 1.19 15.12 7.44
CA LYS A 3 0.56 15.13 6.14
C LYS A 3 -0.42 13.97 6.04
N LEU A 4 -1.39 14.12 5.16
CA LEU A 4 -2.32 13.05 4.91
C LEU A 4 -1.62 11.90 4.21
N VAL A 5 -1.71 10.72 4.80
CA VAL A 5 -1.13 9.51 4.25
C VAL A 5 -2.23 8.48 4.09
N LYS A 6 -2.25 7.81 2.94
CA LYS A 6 -3.22 6.77 2.67
C LYS A 6 -2.54 5.44 2.47
N THR A 7 -3.10 4.41 3.06
CA THR A 7 -2.67 3.03 2.87
C THR A 7 -3.67 2.35 1.96
N LEU A 8 -3.21 1.79 0.86
CA LEU A 8 -4.07 1.17 -0.13
C LEU A 8 -4.30 -0.31 0.10
N SER A 9 -4.17 -0.78 1.34
CA SER A 9 -4.44 -2.18 1.66
C SER A 9 -5.93 -2.50 1.69
N ILE A 10 -6.79 -1.48 1.55
CA ILE A 10 -8.22 -1.62 1.66
C ILE A 10 -8.86 -1.37 0.29
N ALA A 11 -10.05 -1.89 0.06
CA ALA A 11 -10.86 -1.59 -1.11
C ALA A 11 -10.14 -1.83 -2.44
N LYS A 12 -9.33 -2.85 -2.50
CA LYS A 12 -8.48 -3.12 -3.66
C LYS A 12 -9.26 -3.31 -4.95
N SER A 13 -10.30 -4.13 -4.93
CA SER A 13 -11.05 -4.44 -6.14
C SER A 13 -11.86 -3.25 -6.64
N ALA A 14 -12.46 -2.49 -5.74
CA ALA A 14 -13.22 -1.31 -6.11
C ALA A 14 -12.32 -0.25 -6.74
N ILE A 15 -11.17 -0.02 -6.15
CA ILE A 15 -10.19 0.94 -6.66
C ILE A 15 -9.76 0.54 -8.06
N ARG A 16 -9.51 -0.73 -8.26
CA ARG A 16 -9.03 -1.22 -9.55
C ARG A 16 -9.99 -0.89 -10.67
N HIS A 17 -11.29 -1.03 -10.43
CA HIS A 17 -12.29 -0.81 -11.46
C HIS A 17 -12.50 0.66 -11.80
N ASN A 18 -12.64 1.48 -10.77
CA ASN A 18 -13.15 2.83 -10.95
C ASN A 18 -12.10 3.90 -10.84
N MET A 19 -10.97 3.61 -10.20
CA MET A 19 -9.99 4.64 -9.87
C MET A 19 -8.70 4.54 -10.67
N ALA A 20 -8.57 3.56 -11.55
CA ALA A 20 -7.36 3.43 -12.36
C ALA A 20 -7.07 4.69 -13.19
N LYS A 21 -8.12 5.41 -13.58
CA LYS A 21 -7.97 6.65 -14.32
C LYS A 21 -7.49 7.80 -13.43
N ASP A 22 -7.88 7.75 -12.15
CA ASP A 22 -7.62 8.85 -11.23
C ASP A 22 -6.34 8.68 -10.44
N LEU A 23 -5.88 7.45 -10.25
CA LEU A 23 -4.67 7.20 -9.47
C LEU A 23 -3.45 7.96 -9.99
N PRO A 24 -3.21 8.05 -11.32
CA PRO A 24 -2.07 8.80 -11.81
C PRO A 24 -2.12 10.29 -11.50
N LYS A 25 -3.29 10.82 -11.18
CA LYS A 25 -3.47 12.23 -10.85
C LYS A 25 -3.30 12.50 -9.35
N MET A 26 -3.18 11.45 -8.55
CA MET A 26 -3.05 11.60 -7.10
C MET A 26 -1.60 11.85 -6.72
N ASN A 27 -1.36 12.99 -6.10
CA ASN A 27 -0.03 13.34 -5.63
C ASN A 27 0.15 13.09 -4.13
N THR A 28 -0.81 12.41 -3.53
CA THR A 28 -0.75 12.07 -2.11
C THR A 28 0.33 11.02 -1.88
N PRO A 29 1.26 11.26 -0.96
CA PRO A 29 2.25 10.24 -0.60
C PRO A 29 1.54 8.99 -0.11
N THR A 30 1.89 7.84 -0.68
CA THR A 30 1.20 6.59 -0.42
C THR A 30 2.18 5.49 -0.09
N CYS A 31 1.89 4.77 0.97
CA CYS A 31 2.64 3.59 1.37
C CYS A 31 1.79 2.35 1.09
N ILE A 32 2.26 1.49 0.23
CA ILE A 32 1.57 0.25 -0.12
C ILE A 32 2.27 -0.89 0.59
N ILE A 33 1.54 -1.57 1.47
CA ILE A 33 2.08 -2.72 2.22
C ILE A 33 1.25 -3.94 1.85
N TRP A 34 1.91 -4.96 1.33
CA TRP A 34 1.24 -6.10 0.73
C TRP A 34 1.82 -7.41 1.20
N GLY A 35 0.96 -8.39 1.46
CA GLY A 35 1.39 -9.74 1.79
C GLY A 35 1.78 -10.51 0.53
N GLU A 36 2.93 -11.16 0.57
CA GLU A 36 3.40 -11.91 -0.59
C GLU A 36 2.48 -13.06 -0.97
N ASN A 37 1.76 -13.62 0.00
CA ASN A 37 0.87 -14.75 -0.21
C ASN A 37 -0.61 -14.36 -0.27
N ASP A 38 -0.90 -13.14 -0.61
CA ASP A 38 -2.28 -12.67 -0.72
C ASP A 38 -2.97 -13.38 -1.88
N SER A 39 -3.86 -14.31 -1.53
CA SER A 39 -4.61 -15.08 -2.54
C SER A 39 -5.94 -14.40 -2.91
N VAL A 40 -6.38 -13.46 -2.11
CA VAL A 40 -7.60 -12.70 -2.39
C VAL A 40 -7.32 -11.65 -3.44
N THR A 41 -6.23 -10.92 -3.27
CA THR A 41 -5.79 -9.91 -4.23
C THR A 41 -4.34 -10.21 -4.58
N PRO A 42 -4.07 -10.72 -5.79
CA PRO A 42 -2.72 -11.18 -6.13
C PRO A 42 -1.67 -10.08 -6.12
N PRO A 43 -0.40 -10.44 -5.93
CA PRO A 43 0.69 -9.46 -5.88
C PRO A 43 0.82 -8.56 -7.10
N ASN A 44 0.41 -9.01 -8.28
CA ASN A 44 0.48 -8.17 -9.46
C ASN A 44 -0.42 -6.93 -9.35
N VAL A 45 -1.47 -7.00 -8.53
CA VAL A 45 -2.34 -5.84 -8.30
C VAL A 45 -1.59 -4.77 -7.51
N ALA A 46 -0.78 -5.17 -6.54
CA ALA A 46 0.03 -4.22 -5.78
C ALA A 46 1.01 -3.50 -6.69
N LYS A 47 1.63 -4.23 -7.61
CA LYS A 47 2.56 -3.64 -8.57
C LYS A 47 1.86 -2.66 -9.48
N GLU A 48 0.63 -2.98 -9.87
CA GLU A 48 -0.19 -2.11 -10.70
C GLU A 48 -0.49 -0.80 -9.99
N PHE A 49 -0.89 -0.86 -8.73
CA PHE A 49 -1.13 0.34 -7.93
C PHE A 49 0.13 1.19 -7.82
N HIS A 50 1.26 0.55 -7.57
CA HIS A 50 2.52 1.25 -7.44
C HIS A 50 2.89 1.98 -8.74
N GLN A 51 2.62 1.36 -9.88
CA GLN A 51 2.87 1.98 -11.16
C GLN A 51 1.95 3.17 -11.43
N LEU A 52 0.71 3.07 -11.00
CA LEU A 52 -0.29 4.11 -11.26
C LEU A 52 -0.18 5.30 -10.32
N LEU A 53 0.29 5.07 -9.09
CA LEU A 53 0.40 6.13 -8.09
C LEU A 53 1.77 6.81 -8.19
N PRO A 54 1.81 8.10 -8.56
CA PRO A 54 3.10 8.77 -8.83
C PRO A 54 4.02 8.85 -7.62
N ASP A 55 3.45 9.02 -6.42
CA ASP A 55 4.25 9.16 -5.20
C ASP A 55 3.93 8.03 -4.24
N SER A 56 4.33 6.82 -4.62
CA SER A 56 4.07 5.64 -3.81
C SER A 56 5.32 4.79 -3.64
N ASP A 57 5.35 4.09 -2.52
CA ASP A 57 6.37 3.09 -2.23
C ASP A 57 5.67 1.78 -1.92
N LEU A 58 6.23 0.68 -2.38
CA LEU A 58 5.64 -0.64 -2.23
C LEU A 58 6.55 -1.52 -1.38
N PHE A 59 5.98 -2.12 -0.34
CA PHE A 59 6.69 -3.01 0.56
C PHE A 59 5.96 -4.35 0.67
N TRP A 60 6.73 -5.41 0.78
CA TRP A 60 6.22 -6.76 0.85
C TRP A 60 6.46 -7.36 2.23
N ILE A 61 5.49 -8.11 2.73
CA ILE A 61 5.67 -8.89 3.96
C ILE A 61 5.61 -10.37 3.58
N PRO A 62 6.70 -11.12 3.77
CA PRO A 62 6.74 -12.54 3.43
C PRO A 62 5.83 -13.36 4.36
N LYS A 63 5.33 -14.47 3.83
CA LYS A 63 4.47 -15.39 4.59
C LYS A 63 3.24 -14.68 5.16
N CYS A 64 2.72 -13.74 4.42
CA CYS A 64 1.60 -12.90 4.84
C CYS A 64 0.53 -12.92 3.78
N GLY A 65 -0.73 -13.02 4.21
CA GLY A 65 -1.86 -13.04 3.32
C GLY A 65 -2.48 -11.67 3.10
N HIS A 66 -3.82 -11.65 3.12
CA HIS A 66 -4.59 -10.48 2.71
C HIS A 66 -4.59 -9.32 3.68
N ALA A 67 -4.42 -9.57 4.97
CA ALA A 67 -4.53 -8.55 5.99
C ALA A 67 -3.22 -8.39 6.78
N PRO A 68 -2.21 -7.72 6.18
CA PRO A 68 -0.90 -7.59 6.83
C PRO A 68 -0.97 -6.93 8.21
N MET A 69 -1.85 -5.96 8.39
CA MET A 69 -1.97 -5.26 9.66
C MET A 69 -2.48 -6.17 10.77
N MET A 70 -3.16 -7.26 10.42
CA MET A 70 -3.68 -8.22 11.39
C MET A 70 -2.79 -9.44 11.52
N GLU A 71 -2.21 -9.91 10.43
CA GLU A 71 -1.41 -11.15 10.42
C GLU A 71 0.01 -10.90 10.91
N HIS A 72 0.57 -9.75 10.58
CA HIS A 72 1.93 -9.38 10.97
C HIS A 72 1.98 -7.93 11.42
N PRO A 73 1.34 -7.62 12.56
CA PRO A 73 1.23 -6.23 13.01
C PRO A 73 2.57 -5.57 13.30
N ASN A 74 3.54 -6.32 13.82
CA ASN A 74 4.84 -5.74 14.12
C ASN A 74 5.59 -5.36 12.86
N ASP A 75 5.57 -6.24 11.86
CA ASP A 75 6.22 -5.95 10.59
C ASP A 75 5.53 -4.81 9.88
N PHE A 76 4.21 -4.81 9.89
CA PHE A 76 3.43 -3.75 9.29
C PHE A 76 3.78 -2.39 9.91
N ASN A 77 3.77 -2.33 11.23
CA ASN A 77 4.06 -1.08 11.94
C ASN A 77 5.49 -0.61 11.73
N THR A 78 6.44 -1.54 11.71
CA THR A 78 7.84 -1.21 11.49
C THR A 78 8.04 -0.58 10.11
N ILE A 79 7.43 -1.16 9.10
CA ILE A 79 7.52 -0.64 7.73
C ILE A 79 6.89 0.74 7.66
N LEU A 80 5.70 0.89 8.21
CA LEU A 80 4.98 2.15 8.17
C LEU A 80 5.74 3.26 8.89
N GLU A 81 6.27 2.96 10.09
CA GLU A 81 7.02 3.95 10.86
C GLU A 81 8.29 4.38 10.13
N ALA A 82 9.02 3.42 9.57
CA ALA A 82 10.23 3.73 8.82
C ALA A 82 9.92 4.61 7.61
N TRP A 83 8.82 4.31 6.93
CA TRP A 83 8.40 5.09 5.77
C TRP A 83 8.02 6.52 6.16
N LEU A 84 7.27 6.66 7.26
CA LEU A 84 6.88 7.97 7.74
C LEU A 84 8.09 8.82 8.13
N LYS A 85 9.06 8.22 8.78
CA LYS A 85 10.30 8.91 9.15
C LYS A 85 11.07 9.37 7.93
N LYS A 86 11.22 8.49 6.97
CA LYS A 86 11.96 8.79 5.74
C LYS A 86 11.33 9.95 5.00
N ARG A 87 10.02 10.09 5.10
CA ARG A 87 9.27 11.14 4.43
C ARG A 87 9.10 12.40 5.27
N ASN A 88 9.58 12.40 6.50
CA ASN A 88 9.44 13.54 7.41
C ASN A 88 7.98 13.83 7.77
N PHE A 89 7.23 12.79 7.96
CA PHE A 89 5.84 12.96 8.38
C PHE A 89 5.65 12.88 9.89
#